data_c6851dc2165b2676129690b8cb2aeffd
#
_entry.id   c6851dc2165b2676129690b8cb2aeffd
#
_cell.length_a   1.000
_cell.length_b   1.000
_cell.length_c   1.000
_cell.angle_alpha   90.00
_cell.angle_beta   90.00
_cell.angle_gamma   90.00
#
_symmetry.space_group_name_H-M   'P 1'
#
loop_
_entity.id
_entity.type
_entity.pdbx_description
1 polymer ?
#
loop_
_entity_poly.entity_id
_entity_poly.type
_entity_poly.pdbx_seq_one_letter_code
_entity_poly.pdbx_strand_id
1 'polypeptide(L)'
;DYIPVNQVMEDNVRHSAVLVKGEDLLIFFSRVGDKPERIMLSTIDLSKPSILWKTTKPIEVLRPEEDWEGGNLPLYPSIRSAINTEVNQLRDPAIFQEGNNIYLLYSVRGENGIAIADLKIIDQ
;
A
#
# COMPACT_ATOMS: atom_id res chain seq x y z
N ASP A 1 -27.21 2.95 -7.15
CA ASP A 1 -27.29 2.93 -5.67
C ASP A 1 -26.14 2.10 -5.10
N TYR A 2 -25.65 2.49 -3.95
CA TYR A 2 -24.75 1.66 -3.18
C TYR A 2 -25.11 1.73 -1.70
N ILE A 3 -24.76 0.67 -0.98
CA ILE A 3 -25.03 0.56 0.45
C ILE A 3 -23.68 0.42 1.17
N PRO A 4 -23.30 1.38 2.01
CA PRO A 4 -22.10 1.24 2.81
C PRO A 4 -22.20 0.01 3.73
N VAL A 5 -21.13 -0.76 3.81
CA VAL A 5 -21.09 -1.97 4.65
C VAL A 5 -20.36 -1.69 5.95
N ASN A 6 -19.09 -1.27 5.88
CA ASN A 6 -18.26 -1.13 7.06
C ASN A 6 -16.98 -0.36 6.74
N GLN A 7 -16.38 0.24 7.77
CA GLN A 7 -15.01 0.72 7.70
C GLN A 7 -14.09 -0.45 8.08
N VAL A 8 -13.24 -0.88 7.15
CA VAL A 8 -12.42 -2.09 7.34
C VAL A 8 -10.99 -1.79 7.79
N MET A 9 -10.55 -0.53 7.72
CA MET A 9 -9.20 -0.11 8.10
C MET A 9 -9.21 1.13 8.98
N GLU A 10 -8.11 1.35 9.69
CA GLU A 10 -7.96 2.46 10.61
C GLU A 10 -7.83 3.81 9.88
N ASP A 11 -8.03 4.91 10.64
CA ASP A 11 -8.09 6.26 10.07
C ASP A 11 -6.76 6.77 9.53
N ASN A 12 -5.64 6.18 9.94
CA ASN A 12 -4.31 6.58 9.46
C ASN A 12 -3.92 5.94 8.12
N VAL A 13 -4.73 5.01 7.60
CA VAL A 13 -4.51 4.38 6.30
C VAL A 13 -4.90 5.36 5.19
N ARG A 14 -4.05 5.45 4.18
CA ARG A 14 -4.32 6.25 2.99
C ARG A 14 -3.73 5.60 1.75
N HIS A 15 -4.21 6.01 0.57
CA HIS A 15 -3.68 5.59 -0.73
C HIS A 15 -3.68 4.08 -0.88
N SER A 16 -4.85 3.51 -1.17
CA SER A 16 -5.00 2.06 -1.30
C SER A 16 -5.08 1.63 -2.76
N ALA A 17 -4.59 0.41 -3.02
CA ALA A 17 -4.77 -0.32 -4.26
C ALA A 17 -5.14 -1.75 -3.92
N VAL A 18 -5.96 -2.38 -4.75
CA VAL A 18 -6.49 -3.71 -4.47
C VAL A 18 -6.22 -4.68 -5.61
N LEU A 19 -6.10 -5.95 -5.23
CA LEU A 19 -5.92 -7.05 -6.16
C LEU A 19 -6.67 -8.26 -5.63
N VAL A 20 -7.47 -8.90 -6.47
CA VAL A 20 -8.13 -10.15 -6.11
C VAL A 20 -7.25 -11.31 -6.54
N LYS A 21 -6.97 -12.23 -5.62
CA LYS A 21 -6.30 -13.49 -5.90
C LYS A 21 -7.05 -14.63 -5.21
N GLY A 22 -7.72 -15.48 -6.02
CA GLY A 22 -8.57 -16.52 -5.47
C GLY A 22 -9.71 -15.93 -4.67
N GLU A 23 -9.82 -16.30 -3.41
CA GLU A 23 -10.84 -15.78 -2.48
C GLU A 23 -10.28 -14.67 -1.57
N ASP A 24 -9.08 -14.17 -1.86
CA ASP A 24 -8.45 -13.13 -1.07
C ASP A 24 -8.48 -11.80 -1.81
N LEU A 25 -8.86 -10.75 -1.10
CA LEU A 25 -8.67 -9.37 -1.55
C LEU A 25 -7.40 -8.85 -0.89
N LEU A 26 -6.40 -8.56 -1.70
CA LEU A 26 -5.15 -7.96 -1.23
C LEU A 26 -5.29 -6.46 -1.29
N ILE A 27 -5.00 -5.78 -0.19
CA ILE A 27 -5.09 -4.32 -0.09
C ILE A 27 -3.71 -3.78 0.22
N PHE A 28 -3.14 -3.06 -0.73
CA PHE A 28 -1.86 -2.35 -0.58
C PHE A 28 -2.15 -0.92 -0.16
N PHE A 29 -1.43 -0.41 0.82
CA PHE A 29 -1.70 0.92 1.36
C PHE A 29 -0.46 1.49 2.04
N SER A 30 -0.54 2.77 2.41
CA SER A 30 0.44 3.40 3.29
C SER A 30 -0.30 4.02 4.48
N ARG A 31 0.46 4.42 5.51
CA ARG A 31 -0.12 4.98 6.74
C ARG A 31 0.57 6.28 7.10
N VAL A 32 -0.24 7.27 7.46
CA VAL A 32 0.25 8.51 8.06
C VAL A 32 0.87 8.18 9.42
N GLY A 33 2.02 8.75 9.69
CA GLY A 33 2.73 8.58 10.96
C GLY A 33 3.78 7.48 10.96
N ASP A 34 3.80 6.62 9.96
CA ASP A 34 4.86 5.60 9.84
C ASP A 34 6.21 6.28 9.60
N LYS A 35 7.26 5.68 10.15
CA LYS A 35 8.65 6.17 10.10
C LYS A 35 9.56 5.11 9.51
N PRO A 36 9.77 5.09 8.17
CA PRO A 36 9.17 5.93 7.15
C PRO A 36 7.77 5.46 6.75
N GLU A 37 7.01 6.32 6.08
CA GLU A 37 5.81 5.88 5.38
C GLU A 37 6.23 4.92 4.28
N ARG A 38 5.52 3.79 4.16
CA ARG A 38 5.92 2.66 3.34
C ARG A 38 4.72 1.88 2.86
N ILE A 39 4.93 0.98 1.92
CA ILE A 39 3.84 0.18 1.36
C ILE A 39 3.60 -1.04 2.24
N MET A 40 2.37 -1.17 2.71
CA MET A 40 1.89 -2.24 3.57
C MET A 40 0.85 -3.08 2.83
N LEU A 41 0.59 -4.27 3.33
CA LEU A 41 -0.42 -5.18 2.79
C LEU A 41 -1.27 -5.76 3.92
N SER A 42 -2.58 -5.73 3.71
CA SER A 42 -3.55 -6.51 4.50
C SER A 42 -4.47 -7.26 3.55
N THR A 43 -5.10 -8.32 4.02
CA THR A 43 -6.01 -9.12 3.19
C THR A 43 -7.38 -9.23 3.82
N ILE A 44 -8.39 -9.43 2.96
CA ILE A 44 -9.75 -9.77 3.37
C ILE A 44 -10.13 -11.10 2.75
N ASP A 45 -10.71 -11.99 3.54
CA ASP A 45 -11.26 -13.25 3.06
C ASP A 45 -12.62 -12.98 2.41
N LEU A 46 -12.67 -13.08 1.08
CA LEU A 46 -13.87 -12.82 0.29
C LEU A 46 -14.87 -13.98 0.32
N SER A 47 -14.50 -15.13 0.88
CA SER A 47 -15.43 -16.26 0.99
C SER A 47 -16.53 -16.01 2.02
N LYS A 48 -16.36 -15.00 2.88
CA LYS A 48 -17.33 -14.63 3.91
C LYS A 48 -18.27 -13.54 3.43
N PRO A 49 -19.51 -13.45 3.99
CA PRO A 49 -20.39 -12.32 3.69
C PRO A 49 -19.73 -10.98 4.00
N SER A 50 -20.00 -9.97 3.21
CA SER A 50 -19.32 -8.67 3.32
C SER A 50 -19.42 -8.02 4.70
N ILE A 51 -20.52 -8.28 5.42
CA ILE A 51 -20.70 -7.74 6.78
C ILE A 51 -19.65 -8.29 7.76
N LEU A 52 -19.02 -9.43 7.45
CA LEU A 52 -17.99 -10.06 8.27
C LEU A 52 -16.58 -9.78 7.78
N TRP A 53 -16.41 -8.97 6.74
CA TRP A 53 -15.09 -8.64 6.22
C TRP A 53 -14.29 -7.85 7.25
N LYS A 54 -13.08 -8.31 7.49
CA LYS A 54 -12.11 -7.62 8.32
C LYS A 54 -10.72 -7.86 7.74
N THR A 55 -9.83 -6.92 7.93
CA THR A 55 -8.46 -7.02 7.41
C THR A 55 -7.57 -7.81 8.37
N THR A 56 -6.61 -8.51 7.80
CA THR A 56 -5.52 -9.12 8.56
C THR A 56 -4.58 -8.04 9.08
N LYS A 57 -3.73 -8.41 10.05
CA LYS A 57 -2.69 -7.52 10.56
C LYS A 57 -1.78 -7.10 9.41
N PRO A 58 -1.49 -5.80 9.24
CA PRO A 58 -0.63 -5.34 8.16
C PRO A 58 0.78 -5.93 8.20
N ILE A 59 1.29 -6.25 7.02
CA ILE A 59 2.69 -6.63 6.83
C ILE A 59 3.36 -5.62 5.90
N GLU A 60 4.66 -5.42 6.06
CA GLU A 60 5.43 -4.55 5.19
C GLU A 60 5.73 -5.24 3.87
N VAL A 61 5.52 -4.53 2.76
CA VAL A 61 5.85 -5.01 1.41
C VAL A 61 7.13 -4.35 0.93
N LEU A 62 7.19 -3.03 0.97
CA LEU A 62 8.33 -2.23 0.50
C LEU A 62 8.55 -1.04 1.43
N ARG A 63 9.80 -0.74 1.70
CA ARG A 63 10.23 0.52 2.33
C ARG A 63 11.29 1.19 1.45
N PRO A 64 11.53 2.49 1.62
CA PRO A 64 12.62 3.13 0.87
C PRO A 64 13.96 2.48 1.19
N GLU A 65 14.66 1.99 0.18
CA GLU A 65 15.98 1.39 0.31
C GLU A 65 16.98 2.08 -0.62
N GLU A 66 16.62 2.22 -1.89
CA GLU A 66 17.48 2.84 -2.89
C GLU A 66 17.49 4.37 -2.73
N ASP A 67 18.57 5.02 -3.18
CA ASP A 67 18.68 6.49 -3.13
C ASP A 67 17.53 7.15 -3.90
N TRP A 68 17.17 6.59 -5.05
CA TRP A 68 16.06 7.12 -5.86
C TRP A 68 14.69 6.89 -5.23
N GLU A 69 14.60 6.02 -4.22
CA GLU A 69 13.38 5.88 -3.40
C GLU A 69 13.34 6.85 -2.22
N GLY A 70 14.45 7.47 -1.91
CA GLY A 70 14.61 8.33 -0.75
C GLY A 70 15.23 7.63 0.44
N GLY A 71 15.78 6.41 0.26
CA GLY A 71 16.34 5.61 1.34
C GLY A 71 17.54 6.22 2.04
N ASN A 72 18.23 7.17 1.38
CA ASN A 72 19.37 7.91 1.96
C ASN A 72 18.96 9.21 2.66
N LEU A 73 17.67 9.55 2.66
CA LEU A 73 17.16 10.77 3.30
C LEU A 73 16.81 10.51 4.76
N PRO A 74 16.74 11.57 5.60
CA PRO A 74 16.41 11.39 7.01
C PRO A 74 15.07 10.70 7.25
N LEU A 75 15.00 9.91 8.33
CA LEU A 75 13.79 9.21 8.74
C LEU A 75 12.93 10.11 9.63
N TYR A 76 11.71 10.39 9.18
CA TYR A 76 10.70 11.11 9.96
C TYR A 76 9.34 10.42 9.84
N PRO A 77 8.49 10.52 10.86
CA PRO A 77 7.10 10.12 10.72
C PRO A 77 6.43 10.99 9.65
N SER A 78 5.64 10.38 8.78
CA SER A 78 4.91 11.16 7.78
C SER A 78 3.76 11.92 8.43
N ILE A 79 3.33 13.00 7.78
CA ILE A 79 2.22 13.82 8.23
C ILE A 79 1.09 13.79 7.20
N ARG A 80 -0.11 14.13 7.63
CA ARG A 80 -1.30 14.13 6.78
C ARG A 80 -1.33 15.39 5.93
N SER A 81 -0.53 15.40 4.87
CA SER A 81 -0.49 16.48 3.90
C SER A 81 0.27 16.06 2.66
N ALA A 82 0.10 16.81 1.56
CA ALA A 82 0.96 16.68 0.41
C ALA A 82 2.39 17.12 0.80
N ILE A 83 3.38 16.60 0.07
CA ILE A 83 4.78 16.91 0.33
C ILE A 83 5.45 17.33 -0.98
N ASN A 84 6.08 18.50 -0.96
CA ASN A 84 6.75 19.08 -2.13
C ASN A 84 8.26 18.85 -2.13
N THR A 85 8.82 18.49 -0.99
CA THR A 85 10.25 18.20 -0.84
C THR A 85 10.49 16.70 -0.93
N GLU A 86 11.73 16.32 -1.23
CA GLU A 86 12.11 14.92 -1.20
C GLU A 86 12.21 14.43 0.24
N VAL A 87 11.59 13.29 0.52
CA VAL A 87 11.56 12.66 1.84
C VAL A 87 11.74 11.16 1.72
N ASN A 88 12.16 10.55 2.81
CA ASN A 88 12.29 9.09 2.93
C ASN A 88 10.90 8.48 3.15
N GLN A 89 10.12 8.35 2.08
CA GLN A 89 8.74 7.84 2.13
C GLN A 89 8.35 7.22 0.79
N LEU A 90 7.60 6.12 0.85
CA LEU A 90 6.88 5.54 -0.27
C LEU A 90 5.39 5.74 -0.06
N ARG A 91 4.66 6.13 -1.11
CA ARG A 91 3.22 6.41 -1.07
C ARG A 91 2.52 5.92 -2.34
N ASP A 92 1.21 6.09 -2.38
CA ASP A 92 0.36 5.96 -3.59
C ASP A 92 0.55 4.65 -4.35
N PRO A 93 0.34 3.48 -3.70
CA PRO A 93 0.44 2.22 -4.42
C PRO A 93 -0.63 2.11 -5.50
N ALA A 94 -0.27 1.50 -6.63
CA ALA A 94 -1.18 1.14 -7.70
C ALA A 94 -0.81 -0.24 -8.24
N ILE A 95 -1.78 -0.97 -8.74
CA ILE A 95 -1.56 -2.30 -9.29
C ILE A 95 -1.79 -2.28 -10.79
N PHE A 96 -0.86 -2.86 -11.54
CA PHE A 96 -1.00 -3.15 -12.95
C PHE A 96 -0.79 -4.63 -13.19
N GLN A 97 -1.73 -5.27 -13.85
CA GLN A 97 -1.62 -6.69 -14.17
C GLN A 97 -1.67 -6.88 -15.69
N GLU A 98 -0.70 -7.64 -16.20
CA GLU A 98 -0.64 -8.00 -17.61
C GLU A 98 -0.41 -9.52 -17.71
N GLY A 99 -1.45 -10.26 -18.11
CA GLY A 99 -1.41 -11.72 -18.08
C GLY A 99 -1.19 -12.22 -16.66
N ASN A 100 -0.15 -13.01 -16.46
CA ASN A 100 0.21 -13.52 -15.13
C ASN A 100 1.22 -12.62 -14.41
N ASN A 101 1.64 -11.53 -15.03
CA ASN A 101 2.58 -10.60 -14.43
C ASN A 101 1.82 -9.52 -13.65
N ILE A 102 2.24 -9.28 -12.43
CA ILE A 102 1.63 -8.28 -11.54
C ILE A 102 2.72 -7.30 -11.15
N TYR A 103 2.41 -6.02 -11.29
CA TYR A 103 3.35 -4.95 -10.96
C TYR A 103 2.73 -4.03 -9.92
N LEU A 104 3.56 -3.58 -8.99
CA LEU A 104 3.20 -2.56 -8.02
C LEU A 104 3.91 -1.26 -8.41
N LEU A 105 3.13 -0.21 -8.67
CA LEU A 105 3.67 1.13 -8.86
C LEU A 105 3.53 1.89 -7.56
N TYR A 106 4.47 2.78 -7.28
CA TYR A 106 4.46 3.54 -6.03
C TYR A 106 5.23 4.84 -6.19
N SER A 107 4.84 5.86 -5.42
CA SER A 107 5.54 7.12 -5.36
C SER A 107 6.80 6.99 -4.52
N VAL A 108 7.89 7.60 -4.97
CA VAL A 108 9.19 7.57 -4.30
C VAL A 108 9.59 8.96 -3.84
N ARG A 109 10.45 9.04 -2.84
CA ARG A 109 10.91 10.29 -2.23
C ARG A 109 9.73 11.20 -1.85
N GLY A 110 8.69 10.59 -1.24
CA GLY A 110 7.39 11.23 -1.04
C GLY A 110 6.58 11.19 -2.33
N GLU A 111 6.39 12.33 -2.97
CA GLU A 111 5.64 12.45 -4.23
C GLU A 111 6.52 12.98 -5.36
N ASN A 112 7.79 12.57 -5.40
CA ASN A 112 8.78 13.11 -6.33
C ASN A 112 9.27 12.09 -7.37
N GLY A 113 8.42 11.14 -7.72
CA GLY A 113 8.70 10.15 -8.74
C GLY A 113 7.80 8.95 -8.58
N ILE A 114 7.78 8.11 -9.61
CA ILE A 114 7.01 6.86 -9.61
C ILE A 114 7.95 5.73 -10.01
N ALA A 115 7.97 4.69 -9.20
CA ALA A 115 8.73 3.47 -9.47
C ALA A 115 7.80 2.30 -9.72
N ILE A 116 8.35 1.22 -10.23
CA ILE A 116 7.61 -0.01 -10.49
C ILE A 116 8.40 -1.20 -9.94
N ALA A 117 7.70 -2.10 -9.25
CA ALA A 117 8.26 -3.34 -8.75
C ALA A 117 7.48 -4.52 -9.31
N ASP A 118 8.20 -5.61 -9.60
CA ASP A 118 7.59 -6.87 -9.98
C ASP A 118 7.04 -7.52 -8.70
N LEU A 119 5.75 -7.79 -8.69
CA LEU A 119 5.08 -8.34 -7.51
C LEU A 119 4.83 -9.82 -7.70
N LYS A 120 5.42 -10.63 -6.82
CA LYS A 120 5.19 -12.08 -6.80
C LYS A 120 4.47 -12.46 -5.52
N ILE A 121 3.36 -13.15 -5.69
CA ILE A 121 2.54 -13.61 -4.57
C ILE A 121 2.85 -15.09 -4.38
N ILE A 122 3.38 -15.42 -3.20
CA ILE A 122 3.74 -16.78 -2.85
C ILE A 122 2.62 -17.36 -1.99
N ASP A 123 2.01 -18.43 -2.48
CA ASP A 123 1.00 -19.16 -1.72
C ASP A 123 1.69 -20.00 -0.63
N GLN A 124 1.09 -19.97 0.54
CA GLN A 124 1.57 -20.75 1.68
C GLN A 124 0.57 -21.84 2.03
#